data_0d93750061a5a3ed2a12b319b1f9fab2
#
_entry.id   0d93750061a5a3ed2a12b319b1f9fab2
#
_cell.length_a   1.000
_cell.length_b   1.000
_cell.length_c   1.000
_cell.angle_alpha   90.00
_cell.angle_beta   90.00
_cell.angle_gamma   90.00
#
_symmetry.space_group_name_H-M   'P 1'
#
loop_
_entity.id
_entity.type
_entity.pdbx_description
1 polymer ?
#
loop_
_entity_poly.entity_id
_entity_poly.type
_entity_poly.pdbx_seq_one_letter_code
_entity_poly.pdbx_strand_id
1 'polypeptide(L)'
;PADLPAEFVADIRGWRSRSGTVQINLALDRLPVFTSHPEPDPSVYGGTIVLAESLDDIETAFQQAVSGTPATLPFADVCIPSVFDDSLAPASKHVMSMFTQWVPCGYADAPQTSDLEAYADRVLARVEKVAPGFTSSVLHRQVIGPHQMQEEYGLVGGNIFHGELSLGQMFHARPAAGYADLRTPVRGLYQAGSATHGGGGVTGIPGRNVVKQVLADRRAERWRRRLARPDRTDRTGKAPAQST
;
A
#
# COMPACT_ATOMS: atom_id res chain seq x y z
N PRO A 1 -12.57 22.80 7.52
CA PRO A 1 -13.23 22.35 6.30
C PRO A 1 -13.88 23.50 5.51
N ALA A 2 -14.26 24.61 6.19
CA ALA A 2 -14.94 25.76 5.53
C ALA A 2 -14.10 26.43 4.41
N ASP A 3 -12.79 26.25 4.43
CA ASP A 3 -11.85 26.88 3.49
C ASP A 3 -11.39 25.96 2.35
N LEU A 4 -11.94 24.74 2.27
CA LEU A 4 -11.61 23.78 1.22
C LEU A 4 -12.68 23.79 0.12
N PRO A 5 -12.32 23.59 -1.15
CA PRO A 5 -13.30 23.45 -2.23
C PRO A 5 -14.30 22.33 -1.92
N ALA A 6 -15.58 22.59 -2.15
CA ALA A 6 -16.66 21.65 -1.81
C ALA A 6 -16.50 20.32 -2.56
N GLU A 7 -16.08 20.37 -3.82
CA GLU A 7 -15.84 19.19 -4.65
C GLU A 7 -14.71 18.32 -4.08
N PHE A 8 -13.59 18.93 -3.66
CA PHE A 8 -12.49 18.19 -3.02
C PHE A 8 -12.97 17.50 -1.73
N VAL A 9 -13.74 18.21 -0.91
CA VAL A 9 -14.30 17.64 0.33
C VAL A 9 -15.25 16.48 0.01
N ALA A 10 -16.06 16.59 -1.05
CA ALA A 10 -16.95 15.53 -1.48
C ALA A 10 -16.17 14.29 -1.95
N ASP A 11 -15.12 14.47 -2.77
CA ASP A 11 -14.27 13.39 -3.25
C ASP A 11 -13.59 12.66 -2.08
N ILE A 12 -13.01 13.40 -1.12
CA ILE A 12 -12.35 12.80 0.05
C ILE A 12 -13.36 12.10 0.98
N ARG A 13 -14.58 12.62 1.12
CA ARG A 13 -15.62 11.93 1.89
C ARG A 13 -16.16 10.68 1.20
N GLY A 14 -16.17 10.67 -0.12
CA GLY A 14 -16.51 9.50 -0.93
C GLY A 14 -15.39 8.47 -1.07
N TRP A 15 -14.21 8.76 -0.53
CA TRP A 15 -13.03 7.88 -0.61
C TRP A 15 -13.29 6.55 0.09
N ARG A 16 -13.06 5.46 -0.63
CA ARG A 16 -13.24 4.10 -0.12
C ARG A 16 -11.89 3.48 0.19
N SER A 17 -11.79 2.88 1.38
CA SER A 17 -10.57 2.22 1.87
C SER A 17 -10.85 0.81 2.43
N ARG A 18 -11.88 0.14 1.88
CA ARG A 18 -12.20 -1.24 2.29
C ARG A 18 -11.06 -2.18 1.90
N SER A 19 -10.84 -3.20 2.72
CA SER A 19 -9.83 -4.24 2.47
C SER A 19 -10.36 -5.61 2.84
N GLY A 20 -10.00 -6.61 2.06
CA GLY A 20 -10.22 -8.02 2.37
C GLY A 20 -8.89 -8.78 2.48
N THR A 21 -7.81 -8.05 2.77
CA THR A 21 -6.45 -8.62 2.88
C THR A 21 -6.19 -9.18 4.25
N VAL A 22 -5.54 -10.33 4.29
CA VAL A 22 -4.97 -10.92 5.50
C VAL A 22 -3.49 -11.19 5.26
N GLN A 23 -2.65 -10.70 6.16
CA GLN A 23 -1.23 -11.00 6.18
C GLN A 23 -0.98 -12.17 7.13
N ILE A 24 -0.29 -13.21 6.64
CA ILE A 24 0.12 -14.35 7.45
C ILE A 24 1.64 -14.41 7.44
N ASN A 25 2.25 -14.33 8.61
CA ASN A 25 3.68 -14.48 8.78
C ASN A 25 3.97 -15.80 9.51
N LEU A 26 4.91 -16.58 9.01
CA LEU A 26 5.27 -17.88 9.56
C LEU A 26 6.76 -17.93 9.89
N ALA A 27 7.08 -18.51 11.03
CA ALA A 27 8.42 -19.01 11.31
C ALA A 27 8.46 -20.50 10.94
N LEU A 28 9.44 -20.87 10.13
CA LEU A 28 9.57 -22.24 9.60
C LEU A 28 10.84 -22.90 10.09
N ASP A 29 10.73 -24.20 10.38
CA ASP A 29 11.86 -25.07 10.71
C ASP A 29 12.73 -25.37 9.48
N ARG A 30 12.11 -25.49 8.31
CA ARG A 30 12.74 -25.78 7.02
C ARG A 30 11.93 -25.18 5.88
N LEU A 31 12.55 -25.02 4.72
CA LEU A 31 11.87 -24.58 3.50
C LEU A 31 10.83 -25.63 3.03
N PRO A 32 9.70 -25.18 2.45
CA PRO A 32 8.76 -26.11 1.80
C PRO A 32 9.39 -26.75 0.57
N VAL A 33 9.17 -28.04 0.35
CA VAL A 33 9.59 -28.74 -0.86
C VAL A 33 8.37 -28.93 -1.75
N PHE A 34 8.30 -28.15 -2.84
CA PHE A 34 7.17 -28.22 -3.76
C PHE A 34 7.22 -29.45 -4.64
N THR A 35 6.10 -30.14 -4.81
CA THR A 35 5.99 -31.34 -5.65
C THR A 35 6.35 -31.09 -7.12
N SER A 36 6.17 -29.87 -7.60
CA SER A 36 6.60 -29.44 -8.94
C SER A 36 8.13 -29.27 -9.08
N HIS A 37 8.84 -29.09 -7.96
CA HIS A 37 10.29 -28.90 -7.89
C HIS A 37 10.82 -29.65 -6.67
N PRO A 38 10.93 -31.01 -6.78
CA PRO A 38 11.32 -31.84 -5.64
C PRO A 38 12.81 -31.76 -5.30
N GLU A 39 13.64 -31.28 -6.24
CA GLU A 39 15.06 -31.04 -5.99
C GLU A 39 15.26 -29.67 -5.36
N PRO A 40 16.20 -29.50 -4.43
CA PRO A 40 16.51 -28.21 -3.82
C PRO A 40 17.02 -27.22 -4.88
N ASP A 41 16.16 -26.32 -5.28
CA ASP A 41 16.49 -25.22 -6.19
C ASP A 41 16.21 -23.87 -5.50
N PRO A 42 17.23 -23.13 -5.06
CA PRO A 42 17.06 -21.82 -4.43
C PRO A 42 16.29 -20.82 -5.30
N SER A 43 16.29 -20.98 -6.62
CA SER A 43 15.58 -20.09 -7.54
C SER A 43 14.06 -20.14 -7.36
N VAL A 44 13.52 -21.27 -6.89
CA VAL A 44 12.09 -21.45 -6.59
C VAL A 44 11.62 -20.48 -5.51
N TYR A 45 12.49 -20.16 -4.56
CA TYR A 45 12.17 -19.26 -3.43
C TYR A 45 12.55 -17.80 -3.71
N GLY A 46 13.18 -17.56 -4.87
CA GLY A 46 13.76 -16.26 -5.25
C GLY A 46 12.77 -15.19 -5.67
N GLY A 47 11.51 -15.55 -5.77
CA GLY A 47 10.44 -14.64 -6.19
C GLY A 47 9.19 -14.79 -5.32
N THR A 48 8.09 -14.30 -5.85
CA THR A 48 6.77 -14.53 -5.27
C THR A 48 6.20 -15.84 -5.79
N ILE A 49 5.78 -16.72 -4.89
CA ILE A 49 5.10 -17.97 -5.21
C ILE A 49 3.60 -17.71 -5.10
N VAL A 50 2.90 -17.83 -6.22
CA VAL A 50 1.45 -17.54 -6.29
C VAL A 50 0.65 -18.82 -6.11
N LEU A 51 -0.26 -18.82 -5.14
CA LEU A 51 -1.23 -19.89 -4.91
C LEU A 51 -2.59 -19.46 -5.47
N ALA A 52 -2.78 -19.65 -6.76
CA ALA A 52 -4.04 -19.46 -7.47
C ALA A 52 -4.12 -20.51 -8.59
N GLU A 53 -5.18 -21.31 -8.65
CA GLU A 53 -5.33 -22.36 -9.67
C GLU A 53 -6.01 -21.82 -10.92
N SER A 54 -6.96 -20.85 -10.76
CA SER A 54 -7.69 -20.24 -11.87
C SER A 54 -8.14 -18.81 -11.55
N LEU A 55 -8.54 -18.08 -12.59
CA LEU A 55 -9.20 -16.77 -12.42
C LEU A 55 -10.58 -16.92 -11.76
N ASP A 56 -11.28 -18.02 -12.03
CA ASP A 56 -12.60 -18.29 -11.44
C ASP A 56 -12.50 -18.52 -9.93
N ASP A 57 -11.39 -19.10 -9.43
CA ASP A 57 -11.14 -19.25 -7.99
C ASP A 57 -10.95 -17.89 -7.33
N ILE A 58 -10.20 -16.98 -7.98
CA ILE A 58 -9.97 -15.62 -7.46
C ILE A 58 -11.28 -14.85 -7.41
N GLU A 59 -12.09 -14.92 -8.48
CA GLU A 59 -13.41 -14.27 -8.54
C GLU A 59 -14.35 -14.86 -7.48
N THR A 60 -14.38 -16.18 -7.35
CA THR A 60 -15.21 -16.85 -6.33
C THR A 60 -14.81 -16.41 -4.93
N ALA A 61 -13.51 -16.36 -4.63
CA ALA A 61 -13.01 -15.89 -3.35
C ALA A 61 -13.44 -14.44 -3.05
N PHE A 62 -13.40 -13.56 -4.07
CA PHE A 62 -13.87 -12.18 -3.96
C PHE A 62 -15.39 -12.11 -3.71
N GLN A 63 -16.20 -12.85 -4.46
CA GLN A 63 -17.66 -12.85 -4.32
C GLN A 63 -18.10 -13.41 -2.95
N GLN A 64 -17.40 -14.41 -2.42
CA GLN A 64 -17.63 -14.90 -1.07
C GLN A 64 -17.39 -13.80 -0.03
N ALA A 65 -16.30 -13.06 -0.13
CA ALA A 65 -16.00 -11.94 0.78
C ALA A 65 -17.03 -10.80 0.66
N VAL A 66 -17.48 -10.49 -0.55
CA VAL A 66 -18.55 -9.50 -0.79
C VAL A 66 -19.86 -9.95 -0.14
N SER A 67 -20.17 -11.26 -0.15
CA SER A 67 -21.36 -11.83 0.51
C SER A 67 -21.23 -11.99 2.02
N GLY A 68 -20.09 -11.61 2.60
CA GLY A 68 -19.87 -11.65 4.04
C GLY A 68 -19.20 -12.92 4.57
N THR A 69 -18.62 -13.75 3.69
CA THR A 69 -17.98 -15.03 4.08
C THR A 69 -16.50 -15.01 3.67
N PRO A 70 -15.55 -15.38 4.56
CA PRO A 70 -14.15 -15.55 4.17
C PRO A 70 -14.00 -16.60 3.08
N ALA A 71 -13.11 -16.36 2.13
CA ALA A 71 -12.85 -17.25 1.01
C ALA A 71 -12.59 -18.69 1.44
N THR A 72 -13.22 -19.63 0.75
CA THR A 72 -13.00 -21.07 0.95
C THR A 72 -11.71 -21.54 0.28
N LEU A 73 -11.35 -20.93 -0.86
CA LEU A 73 -10.09 -21.12 -1.57
C LEU A 73 -9.33 -19.77 -1.64
N PRO A 74 -8.64 -19.38 -0.56
CA PRO A 74 -7.93 -18.11 -0.53
C PRO A 74 -6.83 -18.04 -1.59
N PHE A 75 -6.73 -16.91 -2.28
CA PHE A 75 -5.54 -16.52 -3.01
C PHE A 75 -4.39 -16.22 -2.04
N ALA A 76 -3.15 -16.57 -2.40
CA ALA A 76 -1.98 -16.17 -1.63
C ALA A 76 -0.78 -15.88 -2.53
N ASP A 77 -0.11 -14.75 -2.26
CA ASP A 77 1.24 -14.42 -2.69
C ASP A 77 2.20 -14.72 -1.55
N VAL A 78 3.17 -15.58 -1.79
CA VAL A 78 4.09 -16.11 -0.78
C VAL A 78 5.51 -15.66 -1.09
N CYS A 79 6.19 -15.07 -0.11
CA CYS A 79 7.61 -14.72 -0.16
C CYS A 79 8.35 -15.35 1.00
N ILE A 80 9.61 -15.78 0.77
CA ILE A 80 10.50 -16.32 1.79
C ILE A 80 11.79 -15.47 1.85
N PRO A 81 11.73 -14.28 2.45
CA PRO A 81 12.82 -13.30 2.38
C PRO A 81 14.11 -13.78 3.05
N SER A 82 14.03 -14.71 4.00
CA SER A 82 15.20 -15.31 4.64
C SER A 82 16.06 -16.19 3.73
N VAL A 83 15.64 -16.42 2.49
CA VAL A 83 16.49 -17.07 1.47
C VAL A 83 17.56 -16.11 0.93
N PHE A 84 17.31 -14.81 1.00
CA PHE A 84 18.22 -13.75 0.53
C PHE A 84 18.89 -12.98 1.65
N ASP A 85 18.26 -12.94 2.82
CA ASP A 85 18.73 -12.21 3.98
C ASP A 85 18.70 -13.15 5.20
N ASP A 86 19.84 -13.71 5.51
CA ASP A 86 20.04 -14.64 6.62
C ASP A 86 19.94 -13.96 8.01
N SER A 87 19.90 -12.61 8.05
CA SER A 87 19.68 -11.87 9.29
C SER A 87 18.23 -11.94 9.80
N LEU A 88 17.28 -12.37 8.94
CA LEU A 88 15.86 -12.41 9.27
C LEU A 88 15.43 -13.63 10.09
N ALA A 89 16.25 -14.66 10.17
CA ALA A 89 15.96 -15.87 10.92
C ALA A 89 17.25 -16.48 11.53
N PRO A 90 17.13 -17.27 12.60
CA PRO A 90 18.26 -18.08 13.08
C PRO A 90 18.76 -19.05 12.01
N ALA A 91 20.00 -19.50 12.14
CA ALA A 91 20.60 -20.45 11.21
C ALA A 91 19.67 -21.67 10.97
N SER A 92 19.52 -22.05 9.72
CA SER A 92 18.62 -23.12 9.24
C SER A 92 17.11 -22.94 9.51
N LYS A 93 16.69 -21.77 9.97
CA LYS A 93 15.27 -21.39 10.09
C LYS A 93 14.90 -20.39 9.00
N HIS A 94 13.60 -20.25 8.75
CA HIS A 94 13.11 -19.37 7.70
C HIS A 94 11.90 -18.54 8.15
N VAL A 95 11.72 -17.41 7.49
CA VAL A 95 10.50 -16.58 7.60
C VAL A 95 9.77 -16.65 6.28
N MET A 96 8.48 -16.96 6.35
CA MET A 96 7.58 -16.90 5.20
C MET A 96 6.53 -15.82 5.45
N SER A 97 6.33 -14.96 4.47
CA SER A 97 5.36 -13.88 4.48
C SER A 97 4.33 -14.13 3.38
N MET A 98 3.06 -14.13 3.73
CA MET A 98 1.96 -14.45 2.83
C MET A 98 0.96 -13.32 2.79
N PHE A 99 0.84 -12.66 1.64
CA PHE A 99 -0.27 -11.76 1.34
C PHE A 99 -1.44 -12.58 0.82
N THR A 100 -2.57 -12.54 1.51
CA THR A 100 -3.70 -13.39 1.18
C THR A 100 -5.00 -12.61 1.03
N GLN A 101 -5.92 -13.10 0.22
CA GLN A 101 -7.26 -12.55 -0.07
C GLN A 101 -8.24 -13.69 -0.34
N TRP A 102 -9.52 -13.57 0.04
CA TRP A 102 -10.28 -12.45 0.59
C TRP A 102 -10.95 -12.82 1.90
N VAL A 103 -11.09 -11.81 2.77
CA VAL A 103 -12.05 -11.84 3.88
C VAL A 103 -13.03 -10.66 3.72
N PRO A 104 -14.21 -10.69 4.38
CA PRO A 104 -15.15 -9.58 4.34
C PRO A 104 -14.52 -8.26 4.79
N CYS A 105 -14.79 -7.17 4.07
CA CYS A 105 -14.25 -5.85 4.43
C CYS A 105 -14.75 -5.34 5.80
N GLY A 106 -15.91 -5.80 6.26
CA GLY A 106 -16.41 -5.50 7.61
C GLY A 106 -15.55 -6.07 8.74
N TYR A 107 -14.57 -6.93 8.41
CA TYR A 107 -13.59 -7.41 9.39
C TYR A 107 -12.63 -6.31 9.89
N ALA A 108 -12.67 -5.11 9.30
CA ALA A 108 -12.01 -3.93 9.84
C ALA A 108 -12.71 -3.35 11.08
N ASP A 109 -14.02 -3.56 11.21
CA ASP A 109 -14.86 -2.92 12.24
C ASP A 109 -14.68 -3.55 13.64
N ALA A 110 -14.28 -4.83 13.70
CA ALA A 110 -14.07 -5.53 14.95
C ALA A 110 -13.12 -6.72 14.78
N PRO A 111 -12.44 -7.18 15.86
CA PRO A 111 -11.61 -8.38 15.82
C PRO A 111 -12.41 -9.63 15.43
N GLN A 112 -11.87 -10.42 14.49
CA GLN A 112 -12.45 -11.67 13.98
C GLN A 112 -11.45 -12.82 14.15
N THR A 113 -10.90 -12.98 15.33
CA THR A 113 -9.75 -13.88 15.59
C THR A 113 -10.02 -15.31 15.17
N SER A 114 -11.14 -15.90 15.56
CA SER A 114 -11.49 -17.30 15.24
C SER A 114 -11.64 -17.52 13.73
N ASP A 115 -12.27 -16.59 13.03
CA ASP A 115 -12.51 -16.69 11.60
C ASP A 115 -11.21 -16.51 10.80
N LEU A 116 -10.34 -15.60 11.28
CA LEU A 116 -9.01 -15.36 10.68
C LEU A 116 -8.08 -16.55 10.91
N GLU A 117 -8.12 -17.20 12.05
CA GLU A 117 -7.36 -18.43 12.31
C GLU A 117 -7.86 -19.58 11.42
N ALA A 118 -9.17 -19.78 11.30
CA ALA A 118 -9.75 -20.77 10.39
C ALA A 118 -9.45 -20.46 8.92
N TYR A 119 -9.39 -19.17 8.56
CA TYR A 119 -8.98 -18.72 7.24
C TYR A 119 -7.50 -19.05 6.97
N ALA A 120 -6.62 -18.77 7.94
CA ALA A 120 -5.21 -19.11 7.85
C ALA A 120 -4.99 -20.63 7.71
N ASP A 121 -5.76 -21.46 8.43
CA ASP A 121 -5.71 -22.92 8.27
C ASP A 121 -6.00 -23.35 6.83
N ARG A 122 -6.98 -22.70 6.15
CA ARG A 122 -7.26 -22.96 4.73
C ARG A 122 -6.10 -22.58 3.82
N VAL A 123 -5.44 -21.44 4.10
CA VAL A 123 -4.24 -21.04 3.33
C VAL A 123 -3.11 -22.06 3.50
N LEU A 124 -2.82 -22.45 4.74
CA LEU A 124 -1.77 -23.44 5.03
C LEU A 124 -2.08 -24.80 4.39
N ALA A 125 -3.34 -25.23 4.41
CA ALA A 125 -3.76 -26.47 3.74
C ALA A 125 -3.52 -26.43 2.21
N ARG A 126 -3.64 -25.26 1.59
CA ARG A 126 -3.27 -25.11 0.16
C ARG A 126 -1.78 -25.29 -0.08
N VAL A 127 -0.94 -24.73 0.79
CA VAL A 127 0.52 -24.95 0.71
C VAL A 127 0.83 -26.43 0.94
N GLU A 128 0.23 -27.07 1.95
CA GLU A 128 0.41 -28.50 2.24
C GLU A 128 0.08 -29.39 1.04
N LYS A 129 -0.97 -29.04 0.26
CA LYS A 129 -1.35 -29.78 -0.97
C LYS A 129 -0.24 -29.82 -2.02
N VAL A 130 0.53 -28.72 -2.16
CA VAL A 130 1.59 -28.59 -3.17
C VAL A 130 3.00 -28.78 -2.60
N ALA A 131 3.14 -28.77 -1.28
CA ALA A 131 4.39 -29.01 -0.55
C ALA A 131 4.09 -29.90 0.68
N PRO A 132 3.96 -31.23 0.49
CA PRO A 132 3.63 -32.17 1.56
C PRO A 132 4.62 -32.10 2.72
N GLY A 133 4.11 -32.07 3.96
CA GLY A 133 4.90 -31.93 5.18
C GLY A 133 5.22 -30.47 5.55
N PHE A 134 4.71 -29.51 4.79
CA PHE A 134 4.86 -28.07 5.09
C PHE A 134 4.31 -27.70 6.48
N THR A 135 3.09 -28.12 6.80
CA THR A 135 2.44 -27.77 8.07
C THR A 135 3.29 -28.20 9.27
N SER A 136 3.98 -29.34 9.19
CA SER A 136 4.88 -29.81 10.25
C SER A 136 6.15 -28.98 10.40
N SER A 137 6.48 -28.13 9.42
CA SER A 137 7.61 -27.20 9.50
C SER A 137 7.27 -25.87 10.14
N VAL A 138 5.99 -25.56 10.35
CA VAL A 138 5.56 -24.31 10.93
C VAL A 138 5.80 -24.31 12.44
N LEU A 139 6.73 -23.47 12.89
CA LEU A 139 7.08 -23.30 14.31
C LEU A 139 6.16 -22.30 15.00
N HIS A 140 5.78 -21.24 14.29
CA HIS A 140 4.91 -20.19 14.79
C HIS A 140 4.20 -19.49 13.61
N ARG A 141 2.98 -18.97 13.87
CA ARG A 141 2.25 -18.15 12.92
C ARG A 141 1.73 -16.88 13.58
N GLN A 142 1.66 -15.81 12.79
CA GLN A 142 0.98 -14.57 13.11
C GLN A 142 -0.02 -14.27 12.00
N VAL A 143 -1.25 -14.01 12.36
CA VAL A 143 -2.33 -13.66 11.42
C VAL A 143 -2.76 -12.23 11.68
N ILE A 144 -2.63 -11.37 10.69
CA ILE A 144 -2.95 -9.94 10.77
C ILE A 144 -4.09 -9.66 9.81
N GLY A 145 -5.29 -9.47 10.35
CA GLY A 145 -6.47 -9.12 9.57
C GLY A 145 -6.71 -7.61 9.45
N PRO A 146 -7.78 -7.20 8.74
CA PRO A 146 -8.09 -5.79 8.52
C PRO A 146 -8.20 -4.96 9.80
N HIS A 147 -8.79 -5.51 10.86
CA HIS A 147 -8.91 -4.81 12.14
C HIS A 147 -7.55 -4.50 12.78
N GLN A 148 -6.66 -5.47 12.85
CA GLN A 148 -5.31 -5.25 13.39
C GLN A 148 -4.52 -4.29 12.51
N MET A 149 -4.67 -4.36 11.18
CA MET A 149 -4.03 -3.41 10.27
C MET A 149 -4.48 -1.98 10.54
N GLN A 150 -5.74 -1.77 10.88
CA GLN A 150 -6.27 -0.46 11.24
C GLN A 150 -5.78 -0.01 12.62
N GLU A 151 -5.88 -0.83 13.64
CA GLU A 151 -5.57 -0.46 15.03
C GLU A 151 -4.07 -0.32 15.28
N GLU A 152 -3.24 -1.23 14.74
CA GLU A 152 -1.82 -1.25 15.03
C GLU A 152 -1.01 -0.36 14.07
N TYR A 153 -1.44 -0.26 12.79
CA TYR A 153 -0.68 0.47 11.77
C TYR A 153 -1.38 1.74 11.27
N GLY A 154 -2.60 2.04 11.75
CA GLY A 154 -3.37 3.21 11.33
C GLY A 154 -3.87 3.14 9.88
N LEU A 155 -3.99 1.96 9.30
CA LEU A 155 -4.44 1.74 7.94
C LEU A 155 -5.98 1.73 7.90
N VAL A 156 -6.59 2.85 7.59
CA VAL A 156 -8.05 2.99 7.55
C VAL A 156 -8.70 1.88 6.73
N GLY A 157 -9.66 1.15 7.32
CA GLY A 157 -10.30 -0.02 6.73
C GLY A 157 -9.37 -1.21 6.50
N GLY A 158 -8.19 -1.23 7.14
CA GLY A 158 -7.16 -2.25 6.91
C GLY A 158 -6.53 -2.20 5.51
N ASN A 159 -6.66 -1.08 4.79
CA ASN A 159 -6.25 -1.01 3.40
C ASN A 159 -4.78 -0.61 3.25
N ILE A 160 -3.94 -1.55 2.79
CA ILE A 160 -2.49 -1.37 2.60
C ILE A 160 -2.12 -0.34 1.51
N PHE A 161 -3.06 -0.01 0.62
CA PHE A 161 -2.88 1.02 -0.41
C PHE A 161 -3.45 2.37 -0.01
N HIS A 162 -3.97 2.50 1.22
CA HIS A 162 -4.64 3.70 1.75
C HIS A 162 -5.84 4.14 0.91
N GLY A 163 -6.48 3.20 0.24
CA GLY A 163 -7.66 3.39 -0.61
C GLY A 163 -7.78 2.31 -1.68
N GLU A 164 -9.00 1.92 -1.99
CA GLU A 164 -9.30 0.91 -2.99
C GLU A 164 -8.69 1.26 -4.35
N LEU A 165 -8.22 0.23 -5.08
CA LEU A 165 -7.76 0.35 -6.45
C LEU A 165 -8.93 0.16 -7.43
N SER A 166 -10.01 0.91 -7.23
CA SER A 166 -11.14 0.97 -8.14
C SER A 166 -10.92 2.04 -9.21
N LEU A 167 -11.54 1.89 -10.39
CA LEU A 167 -11.37 2.82 -11.52
C LEU A 167 -11.59 4.29 -11.13
N GLY A 168 -12.57 4.56 -10.25
CA GLY A 168 -12.87 5.91 -9.76
C GLY A 168 -11.85 6.44 -8.72
N GLN A 169 -10.90 5.64 -8.27
CA GLN A 169 -9.88 5.98 -7.28
C GLN A 169 -8.46 5.69 -7.75
N MET A 170 -8.24 5.66 -9.06
CA MET A 170 -6.95 5.41 -9.67
C MET A 170 -6.52 6.57 -10.57
N PHE A 171 -5.27 6.58 -10.94
CA PHE A 171 -4.66 7.55 -11.87
C PHE A 171 -4.96 9.00 -11.47
N HIS A 172 -5.60 9.76 -12.36
CA HIS A 172 -5.91 11.18 -12.17
C HIS A 172 -6.99 11.46 -11.10
N ALA A 173 -7.76 10.44 -10.71
CA ALA A 173 -8.74 10.54 -9.63
C ALA A 173 -8.16 10.24 -8.24
N ARG A 174 -6.83 10.00 -8.14
CA ARG A 174 -6.18 9.65 -6.89
C ARG A 174 -5.29 10.80 -6.38
N PRO A 175 -5.53 11.42 -5.23
CA PRO A 175 -6.56 11.16 -4.20
C PRO A 175 -7.92 11.78 -4.52
N ALA A 176 -7.98 12.76 -5.42
CA ALA A 176 -9.18 13.43 -5.89
C ALA A 176 -8.95 13.98 -7.30
N ALA A 177 -10.00 14.15 -8.08
CA ALA A 177 -9.91 14.72 -9.42
C ALA A 177 -9.29 16.13 -9.36
N GLY A 178 -8.31 16.40 -10.24
CA GLY A 178 -7.58 17.67 -10.26
C GLY A 178 -6.41 17.77 -9.28
N TYR A 179 -6.18 16.77 -8.41
CA TYR A 179 -5.11 16.75 -7.41
C TYR A 179 -4.09 15.61 -7.59
N ALA A 180 -4.07 14.99 -8.76
CA ALA A 180 -3.10 13.93 -9.09
C ALA A 180 -1.65 14.46 -9.19
N ASP A 181 -1.46 15.76 -9.23
CA ASP A 181 -0.17 16.44 -9.24
C ASP A 181 0.45 16.61 -7.83
N LEU A 182 -0.14 15.92 -6.84
CA LEU A 182 0.35 15.85 -5.44
C LEU A 182 0.17 17.13 -4.63
N ARG A 183 -0.41 18.18 -5.21
CA ARG A 183 -0.82 19.38 -4.49
C ARG A 183 -2.10 19.11 -3.70
N THR A 184 -2.35 19.94 -2.70
CA THR A 184 -3.64 20.02 -2.02
C THR A 184 -4.26 21.39 -2.26
N PRO A 185 -5.54 21.58 -1.94
CA PRO A 185 -6.15 22.91 -1.95
C PRO A 185 -5.47 23.88 -0.98
N VAL A 186 -4.74 23.38 0.01
CA VAL A 186 -4.00 24.22 0.97
C VAL A 186 -2.64 24.57 0.39
N ARG A 187 -2.41 25.86 0.16
CA ARG A 187 -1.15 26.32 -0.42
C ARG A 187 0.06 25.90 0.42
N GLY A 188 1.03 25.27 -0.25
CA GLY A 188 2.26 24.80 0.38
C GLY A 188 2.14 23.46 1.08
N LEU A 189 0.94 22.85 1.12
CA LEU A 189 0.72 21.49 1.58
C LEU A 189 0.66 20.54 0.39
N TYR A 190 1.43 19.45 0.47
CA TYR A 190 1.53 18.42 -0.56
C TYR A 190 1.26 17.05 0.04
N GLN A 191 0.80 16.12 -0.78
CA GLN A 191 0.59 14.74 -0.40
C GLN A 191 1.59 13.81 -1.09
N ALA A 192 2.06 12.80 -0.35
CA ALA A 192 2.88 11.71 -0.87
C ALA A 192 2.42 10.39 -0.24
N GLY A 193 2.78 9.27 -0.86
CA GLY A 193 2.44 7.95 -0.35
C GLY A 193 1.41 7.23 -1.20
N SER A 194 0.95 6.08 -0.72
CA SER A 194 0.10 5.15 -1.48
C SER A 194 -1.27 5.73 -1.87
N ALA A 195 -1.78 6.69 -1.09
CA ALA A 195 -3.05 7.37 -1.37
C ALA A 195 -2.99 8.38 -2.53
N THR A 196 -1.82 8.63 -3.14
CA THR A 196 -1.64 9.61 -4.21
C THR A 196 -1.40 8.95 -5.56
N HIS A 197 -1.42 9.75 -6.63
CA HIS A 197 -1.03 9.28 -7.96
C HIS A 197 0.39 8.71 -7.96
N GLY A 198 0.54 7.54 -8.60
CA GLY A 198 1.72 6.69 -8.51
C GLY A 198 1.50 5.49 -7.59
N GLY A 199 0.55 5.60 -6.65
CA GLY A 199 0.04 4.48 -5.85
C GLY A 199 1.04 3.86 -4.88
N GLY A 200 0.69 2.68 -4.38
CA GLY A 200 1.48 1.87 -3.47
C GLY A 200 2.56 1.02 -4.15
N GLY A 201 2.99 -0.06 -3.45
CA GLY A 201 4.01 -1.00 -3.96
C GLY A 201 5.43 -0.68 -3.53
N VAL A 202 5.62 0.17 -2.52
CA VAL A 202 6.93 0.51 -1.90
C VAL A 202 7.97 1.00 -2.93
N THR A 203 7.49 1.61 -4.02
CA THR A 203 8.32 2.04 -5.17
C THR A 203 9.11 3.32 -4.94
N GLY A 204 8.74 4.12 -3.92
CA GLY A 204 9.25 5.48 -3.74
C GLY A 204 8.77 6.50 -4.77
N ILE A 205 7.97 6.09 -5.77
CA ILE A 205 7.50 6.97 -6.86
C ILE A 205 6.72 8.18 -6.33
N PRO A 206 5.73 8.06 -5.42
CA PRO A 206 5.02 9.22 -4.91
C PRO A 206 5.94 10.21 -4.18
N GLY A 207 6.87 9.72 -3.36
CA GLY A 207 7.86 10.55 -2.69
C GLY A 207 8.76 11.31 -3.65
N ARG A 208 9.29 10.63 -4.68
CA ARG A 208 10.09 11.27 -5.74
C ARG A 208 9.29 12.34 -6.48
N ASN A 209 8.05 12.05 -6.81
CA ASN A 209 7.20 12.95 -7.58
C ASN A 209 6.84 14.20 -6.78
N VAL A 210 6.52 14.07 -5.48
CA VAL A 210 6.20 15.23 -4.64
C VAL A 210 7.41 16.14 -4.47
N VAL A 211 8.62 15.60 -4.31
CA VAL A 211 9.83 16.42 -4.23
C VAL A 211 10.01 17.24 -5.51
N LYS A 212 9.85 16.64 -6.69
CA LYS A 212 9.90 17.34 -7.97
C LYS A 212 8.88 18.49 -8.03
N GLN A 213 7.64 18.20 -7.58
CA GLN A 213 6.55 19.19 -7.59
C GLN A 213 6.84 20.37 -6.66
N VAL A 214 7.27 20.09 -5.42
CA VAL A 214 7.67 21.12 -4.44
C VAL A 214 8.80 22.01 -4.99
N LEU A 215 9.80 21.39 -5.60
CA LEU A 215 10.93 22.15 -6.18
C LEU A 215 10.51 23.02 -7.37
N ALA A 216 9.61 22.52 -8.23
CA ALA A 216 9.05 23.26 -9.34
C ALA A 216 8.26 24.48 -8.85
N ASP A 217 7.40 24.31 -7.87
CA ASP A 217 6.59 25.38 -7.30
C ASP A 217 7.43 26.46 -6.61
N ARG A 218 8.45 26.04 -5.84
CA ARG A 218 9.40 26.99 -5.22
C ARG A 218 10.19 27.79 -6.28
N ARG A 219 10.56 27.18 -7.40
CA ARG A 219 11.21 27.90 -8.52
C ARG A 219 10.25 28.93 -9.13
N ALA A 220 9.02 28.50 -9.43
CA ALA A 220 8.00 29.40 -9.98
C ALA A 220 7.69 30.58 -9.05
N GLU A 221 7.59 30.35 -7.74
CA GLU A 221 7.39 31.38 -6.75
C GLU A 221 8.56 32.38 -6.68
N ARG A 222 9.81 31.89 -6.72
CA ARG A 222 11.00 32.76 -6.78
C ARG A 222 11.00 33.63 -8.03
N TRP A 223 10.61 33.10 -9.19
CA TRP A 223 10.47 33.84 -10.43
C TRP A 223 9.41 34.92 -10.33
N ARG A 224 8.21 34.59 -9.83
CA ARG A 224 7.12 35.56 -9.62
C ARG A 224 7.55 36.70 -8.69
N ARG A 225 8.24 36.38 -7.61
CA ARG A 225 8.76 37.39 -6.66
C ARG A 225 9.83 38.28 -7.30
N ARG A 226 10.65 37.77 -8.23
CA ARG A 226 11.64 38.60 -8.96
C ARG A 226 10.96 39.54 -9.93
N LEU A 227 9.96 39.08 -10.67
CA LEU A 227 9.20 39.91 -11.61
C LEU A 227 8.31 40.96 -10.90
N ALA A 228 7.85 40.68 -9.72
CA ALA A 228 7.03 41.59 -8.90
C ALA A 228 7.85 42.65 -8.14
N ARG A 229 9.20 42.59 -8.17
CA ARG A 229 10.05 43.64 -7.59
C ARG A 229 10.05 44.85 -8.55
N PRO A 230 9.58 46.05 -8.08
CA PRO A 230 9.69 47.26 -8.88
C PRO A 230 11.18 47.55 -9.14
N ASP A 231 11.48 47.96 -10.37
CA ASP A 231 12.81 48.33 -10.79
C ASP A 231 13.33 49.45 -9.89
N ARG A 232 14.45 49.21 -9.23
CA ARG A 232 15.07 50.13 -8.27
C ARG A 232 15.90 51.20 -8.95
N THR A 233 15.76 51.37 -10.28
CA THR A 233 16.62 52.26 -11.09
C THR A 233 16.14 53.71 -11.16
N ASP A 234 15.02 54.10 -10.49
CA ASP A 234 14.61 55.49 -10.46
C ASP A 234 14.87 56.14 -9.09
N ARG A 235 16.10 56.13 -8.63
CA ARG A 235 16.62 56.95 -7.54
C ARG A 235 17.83 57.78 -7.99
N THR A 236 17.75 58.44 -9.14
CA THR A 236 18.56 59.62 -9.40
C THR A 236 17.70 60.83 -9.12
N GLY A 237 17.50 61.10 -7.86
CA GLY A 237 16.94 62.38 -7.39
C GLY A 237 17.92 63.48 -7.77
N LYS A 238 17.63 64.18 -8.84
CA LYS A 238 18.22 65.54 -9.07
C LYS A 238 17.75 66.44 -7.91
N ALA A 239 18.72 66.91 -7.13
CA ALA A 239 18.49 68.00 -6.18
C ALA A 239 18.07 69.25 -6.94
N PRO A 240 17.09 70.06 -6.47
CA PRO A 240 16.77 71.35 -7.10
C PRO A 240 17.95 72.30 -6.90
N ALA A 241 18.39 72.90 -7.99
CA ALA A 241 19.35 73.98 -7.98
C ALA A 241 18.73 75.19 -7.25
N GLN A 242 19.39 75.65 -6.19
CA GLN A 242 19.11 76.94 -5.57
C GLN A 242 19.58 78.04 -6.51
N SER A 243 18.67 78.87 -7.01
CA SER A 243 18.96 80.11 -7.68
C SER A 243 19.02 81.24 -6.64
N THR A 244 20.13 81.89 -6.57
CA THR A 244 20.34 83.19 -5.96
C THR A 244 19.52 84.28 -6.61
#